data_300f84e215a2bd683b68d5b2e9bdba2e
#
_entry.id   300f84e215a2bd683b68d5b2e9bdba2e
#
_cell.length_a   1.000
_cell.length_b   1.000
_cell.length_c   1.000
_cell.angle_alpha   90.00
_cell.angle_beta   90.00
_cell.angle_gamma   90.00
#
_symmetry.space_group_name_H-M   'P 1'
#
loop_
_entity.id
_entity.type
_entity.pdbx_description
1 polymer ?
#
loop_
_entity_poly.entity_id
_entity_poly.type
_entity_poly.pdbx_seq_one_letter_code
_entity_poly.pdbx_strand_id
1 'polypeptide(L)'
;MSKFIIPAVLVATAIAATAASSQAPTPPFQNKRYFTTPLEKDPTREVGMQSVTMPPGAGNQFHRHPGDQWTAVQEGEVTFTIKGQPPHVLKAGDSNYVPRGTVHRQQNLTDKPARYIEMRIFDKDKPASEQVND
;
A
#
# COMPACT_ATOMS: atom_id res chain seq x y z
N MET A 1 -54.94 53.96 -22.89
CA MET A 1 -54.81 52.49 -22.75
C MET A 1 -53.30 52.15 -22.75
N SER A 2 -52.73 52.00 -21.60
CA SER A 2 -51.29 51.76 -21.48
C SER A 2 -51.04 50.25 -21.30
N LYS A 3 -50.31 49.64 -22.27
CA LYS A 3 -49.95 48.22 -22.23
C LYS A 3 -48.65 48.04 -21.47
N PHE A 4 -48.72 47.43 -20.30
CA PHE A 4 -47.55 47.00 -19.55
C PHE A 4 -46.98 45.70 -20.14
N ILE A 5 -45.75 45.75 -20.64
CA ILE A 5 -44.98 44.58 -21.07
C ILE A 5 -44.13 44.13 -19.90
N ILE A 6 -44.39 42.92 -19.39
CA ILE A 6 -43.61 42.31 -18.33
C ILE A 6 -42.47 41.52 -19.02
N PRO A 7 -41.20 41.77 -18.73
CA PRO A 7 -40.13 40.97 -19.28
C PRO A 7 -40.05 39.60 -18.55
N ALA A 8 -40.06 38.53 -19.33
CA ALA A 8 -39.82 37.16 -18.80
C ALA A 8 -38.33 37.00 -18.47
N VAL A 9 -38.03 36.81 -17.20
CA VAL A 9 -36.67 36.46 -16.72
C VAL A 9 -36.46 34.98 -16.93
N LEU A 10 -35.59 34.62 -17.86
CA LEU A 10 -35.15 33.23 -18.08
C LEU A 10 -34.08 32.89 -17.03
N VAL A 11 -34.44 32.11 -16.05
CA VAL A 11 -33.47 31.55 -15.08
C VAL A 11 -32.84 30.31 -15.71
N ALA A 12 -31.59 30.43 -16.17
CA ALA A 12 -30.80 29.30 -16.64
C ALA A 12 -30.19 28.59 -15.42
N THR A 13 -30.75 27.44 -15.07
CA THR A 13 -30.15 26.52 -14.07
C THR A 13 -28.99 25.77 -14.72
N ALA A 14 -27.75 26.16 -14.36
CA ALA A 14 -26.56 25.41 -14.71
C ALA A 14 -26.48 24.14 -13.85
N ILE A 15 -26.70 22.97 -14.45
CA ILE A 15 -26.45 21.67 -13.83
C ILE A 15 -24.93 21.43 -13.91
N ALA A 16 -24.26 21.58 -12.79
CA ALA A 16 -22.86 21.18 -12.65
C ALA A 16 -22.80 19.64 -12.62
N ALA A 17 -22.38 19.02 -13.72
CA ALA A 17 -22.07 17.60 -13.76
C ALA A 17 -20.78 17.36 -12.95
N THR A 18 -20.91 16.81 -11.74
CA THR A 18 -19.77 16.28 -10.99
C THR A 18 -19.27 15.04 -11.71
N ALA A 19 -18.16 15.17 -12.45
CA ALA A 19 -17.45 14.02 -12.98
C ALA A 19 -16.91 13.20 -11.81
N ALA A 20 -17.52 12.05 -11.54
CA ALA A 20 -16.97 11.06 -10.64
C ALA A 20 -15.65 10.57 -11.25
N SER A 21 -14.53 10.94 -10.64
CA SER A 21 -13.20 10.42 -10.99
C SER A 21 -13.19 8.92 -10.70
N SER A 22 -13.38 8.09 -11.72
CA SER A 22 -13.15 6.66 -11.66
C SER A 22 -11.65 6.45 -11.50
N GLN A 23 -11.17 6.23 -10.27
CA GLN A 23 -9.80 5.81 -10.06
C GLN A 23 -9.62 4.43 -10.69
N ALA A 24 -8.61 4.32 -11.56
CA ALA A 24 -8.20 3.03 -12.11
C ALA A 24 -7.84 2.08 -10.94
N PRO A 25 -8.15 0.78 -11.06
CA PRO A 25 -7.82 -0.19 -10.02
C PRO A 25 -6.32 -0.18 -9.75
N THR A 26 -5.93 -0.17 -8.46
CA THR A 26 -4.54 -0.21 -8.03
C THR A 26 -3.87 -1.49 -8.57
N PRO A 27 -2.77 -1.40 -9.33
CA PRO A 27 -2.13 -2.58 -9.87
C PRO A 27 -1.57 -3.47 -8.74
N PRO A 28 -1.65 -4.81 -8.88
CA PRO A 28 -1.19 -5.73 -7.85
C PRO A 28 0.35 -5.75 -7.75
N PHE A 29 0.85 -6.08 -6.56
CA PHE A 29 2.28 -6.37 -6.37
C PHE A 29 2.68 -7.60 -7.15
N GLN A 30 3.92 -7.61 -7.65
CA GLN A 30 4.53 -8.78 -8.28
C GLN A 30 5.57 -9.35 -7.32
N ASN A 31 5.33 -10.58 -6.86
CA ASN A 31 6.19 -11.23 -5.88
C ASN A 31 6.95 -12.39 -6.52
N LYS A 32 8.26 -12.43 -6.30
CA LYS A 32 9.10 -13.58 -6.63
C LYS A 32 9.67 -14.15 -5.34
N ARG A 33 9.16 -15.32 -4.93
CA ARG A 33 9.69 -16.05 -3.78
C ARG A 33 11.04 -16.69 -4.14
N TYR A 34 12.03 -16.52 -3.28
CA TYR A 34 13.33 -17.18 -3.41
C TYR A 34 13.34 -18.50 -2.65
N PHE A 35 12.95 -18.46 -1.38
CA PHE A 35 12.83 -19.66 -0.54
C PHE A 35 11.87 -19.43 0.62
N THR A 36 11.47 -20.54 1.24
CA THR A 36 10.88 -20.64 2.58
C THR A 36 11.46 -21.90 3.19
N THR A 37 11.98 -21.81 4.40
CA THR A 37 12.59 -22.95 5.10
C THR A 37 12.37 -22.86 6.60
N PRO A 38 12.15 -23.98 7.32
CA PRO A 38 12.12 -24.00 8.78
C PRO A 38 13.41 -23.49 9.37
N LEU A 39 13.35 -22.87 10.54
CA LEU A 39 14.53 -22.56 11.33
C LEU A 39 15.10 -23.84 11.94
N GLU A 40 16.42 -24.04 11.84
CA GLU A 40 17.10 -25.29 12.26
C GLU A 40 16.82 -25.65 13.74
N LYS A 41 16.83 -24.66 14.62
CA LYS A 41 16.64 -24.84 16.06
C LYS A 41 15.24 -24.50 16.57
N ASP A 42 14.35 -24.12 15.68
CA ASP A 42 12.97 -23.78 16.00
C ASP A 42 12.05 -24.15 14.84
N PRO A 43 11.69 -25.45 14.73
CA PRO A 43 10.89 -25.93 13.61
C PRO A 43 9.43 -25.45 13.63
N THR A 44 9.01 -24.72 14.67
CA THR A 44 7.70 -24.06 14.73
C THR A 44 7.66 -22.76 13.94
N ARG A 45 8.83 -22.26 13.50
CA ARG A 45 8.97 -21.06 12.71
C ARG A 45 9.69 -21.32 11.39
N GLU A 46 9.37 -20.47 10.43
CA GLU A 46 10.00 -20.48 9.11
C GLU A 46 10.59 -19.11 8.80
N VAL A 47 11.66 -19.10 8.00
CA VAL A 47 12.18 -17.90 7.37
C VAL A 47 11.85 -17.94 5.87
N GLY A 48 11.32 -16.84 5.35
CA GLY A 48 11.04 -16.66 3.93
C GLY A 48 11.72 -15.42 3.38
N MET A 49 12.15 -15.50 2.14
CA MET A 49 12.72 -14.37 1.40
C MET A 49 12.08 -14.24 0.02
N GLN A 50 11.73 -13.02 -0.34
CA GLN A 50 11.13 -12.71 -1.64
C GLN A 50 11.60 -11.35 -2.17
N SER A 51 11.54 -11.18 -3.48
CA SER A 51 11.54 -9.87 -4.13
C SER A 51 10.10 -9.43 -4.35
N VAL A 52 9.84 -8.17 -4.11
CA VAL A 52 8.54 -7.52 -4.34
C VAL A 52 8.75 -6.36 -5.30
N THR A 53 7.96 -6.33 -6.37
CA THR A 53 7.89 -5.19 -7.28
C THR A 53 6.52 -4.51 -7.09
N MET A 54 6.57 -3.22 -6.76
CA MET A 54 5.40 -2.37 -6.61
C MET A 54 5.28 -1.45 -7.82
N PRO A 55 4.27 -1.64 -8.68
CA PRO A 55 3.97 -0.67 -9.74
C PRO A 55 3.65 0.72 -9.20
N PRO A 56 3.71 1.77 -10.04
CA PRO A 56 3.25 3.11 -9.66
C PRO A 56 1.83 3.09 -9.08
N GLY A 57 1.61 3.79 -7.98
CA GLY A 57 0.32 3.86 -7.28
C GLY A 57 -0.10 2.58 -6.53
N ALA A 58 0.70 1.50 -6.58
CA ALA A 58 0.41 0.28 -5.84
C ALA A 58 0.59 0.48 -4.33
N GLY A 59 -0.21 -0.22 -3.54
CA GLY A 59 -0.12 -0.18 -2.08
C GLY A 59 -0.91 -1.33 -1.46
N ASN A 60 -0.60 -1.64 -0.21
CA ASN A 60 -1.38 -2.57 0.59
C ASN A 60 -2.16 -1.86 1.70
N GLN A 61 -3.15 -2.54 2.23
CA GLN A 61 -3.91 -2.12 3.41
C GLN A 61 -3.02 -2.25 4.66
N PHE A 62 -3.42 -1.59 5.75
CA PHE A 62 -2.81 -1.84 7.04
C PHE A 62 -2.94 -3.31 7.42
N HIS A 63 -1.82 -3.91 7.78
CA HIS A 63 -1.73 -5.31 8.15
C HIS A 63 -0.62 -5.52 9.18
N ARG A 64 -0.56 -6.72 9.75
CA ARG A 64 0.51 -7.17 10.64
C ARG A 64 0.95 -8.58 10.27
N HIS A 65 2.13 -8.95 10.71
CA HIS A 65 2.67 -10.30 10.52
C HIS A 65 2.83 -11.03 11.88
N PRO A 66 2.68 -12.38 11.89
CA PRO A 66 2.96 -13.20 13.08
C PRO A 66 4.45 -13.44 13.25
N GLY A 67 5.31 -12.51 12.87
CA GLY A 67 6.75 -12.58 12.94
C GLY A 67 7.42 -11.30 12.52
N ASP A 68 8.74 -11.31 12.55
CA ASP A 68 9.58 -10.15 12.24
C ASP A 68 9.77 -10.01 10.73
N GLN A 69 9.88 -8.77 10.25
CA GLN A 69 10.10 -8.46 8.84
C GLN A 69 11.27 -7.49 8.67
N TRP A 70 12.09 -7.75 7.66
CA TRP A 70 13.12 -6.83 7.16
C TRP A 70 12.83 -6.51 5.70
N THR A 71 13.00 -5.25 5.35
CA THR A 71 12.85 -4.77 3.96
C THR A 71 14.11 -4.03 3.56
N ALA A 72 14.63 -4.30 2.37
CA ALA A 72 15.76 -3.60 1.77
C ALA A 72 15.38 -3.13 0.36
N VAL A 73 15.29 -1.82 0.14
CA VAL A 73 14.90 -1.24 -1.14
C VAL A 73 16.05 -1.34 -2.12
N GLN A 74 15.76 -1.90 -3.30
CA GLN A 74 16.72 -2.11 -4.38
C GLN A 74 16.61 -1.04 -5.45
N GLU A 75 15.36 -0.55 -5.69
CA GLU A 75 15.06 0.38 -6.76
C GLU A 75 13.81 1.19 -6.42
N GLY A 76 13.80 2.48 -6.80
CA GLY A 76 12.67 3.38 -6.58
C GLY A 76 12.52 3.80 -5.12
N GLU A 77 11.28 4.12 -4.75
CA GLU A 77 10.91 4.61 -3.41
C GLU A 77 9.70 3.86 -2.89
N VAL A 78 9.71 3.52 -1.60
CA VAL A 78 8.60 2.89 -0.89
C VAL A 78 8.21 3.78 0.29
N THR A 79 6.98 4.28 0.28
CA THR A 79 6.40 4.96 1.44
C THR A 79 5.92 3.93 2.44
N PHE A 80 6.54 3.94 3.59
CA PHE A 80 6.25 3.02 4.69
C PHE A 80 5.53 3.77 5.82
N THR A 81 4.43 3.21 6.33
CA THR A 81 3.65 3.82 7.41
C THR A 81 3.37 2.79 8.50
N ILE A 82 3.79 3.08 9.73
CA ILE A 82 3.32 2.39 10.94
C ILE A 82 2.03 3.07 11.38
N LYS A 83 0.98 2.31 11.70
CA LYS A 83 -0.31 2.87 12.13
C LYS A 83 -0.11 3.78 13.35
N GLY A 84 -0.63 5.01 13.25
CA GLY A 84 -0.47 6.03 14.30
C GLY A 84 0.83 6.84 14.24
N GLN A 85 1.70 6.59 13.24
CA GLN A 85 2.94 7.35 13.04
C GLN A 85 2.95 8.04 11.67
N PRO A 86 3.71 9.14 11.52
CA PRO A 86 3.92 9.76 10.21
C PRO A 86 4.56 8.77 9.23
N PRO A 87 4.17 8.79 7.94
CA PRO A 87 4.83 7.99 6.93
C PRO A 87 6.28 8.44 6.73
N HIS A 88 7.15 7.51 6.34
CA HIS A 88 8.51 7.79 5.92
C HIS A 88 8.82 7.11 4.57
N VAL A 89 9.74 7.69 3.81
CA VAL A 89 10.11 7.18 2.49
C VAL A 89 11.43 6.44 2.61
N LEU A 90 11.44 5.19 2.15
CA LEU A 90 12.63 4.38 1.94
C LEU A 90 13.03 4.46 0.48
N LYS A 91 14.28 4.79 0.20
CA LYS A 91 14.88 4.87 -1.14
C LYS A 91 15.78 3.68 -1.41
N ALA A 92 16.20 3.51 -2.66
CA ALA A 92 17.20 2.51 -3.02
C ALA A 92 18.45 2.59 -2.13
N GLY A 93 18.80 1.49 -1.47
CA GLY A 93 19.87 1.40 -0.47
C GLY A 93 19.38 1.48 0.98
N ASP A 94 18.16 1.97 1.22
CA ASP A 94 17.58 2.02 2.56
C ASP A 94 17.00 0.67 2.98
N SER A 95 16.89 0.48 4.28
CA SER A 95 16.26 -0.70 4.86
C SER A 95 15.47 -0.32 6.12
N ASN A 96 14.51 -1.17 6.47
CA ASN A 96 13.82 -1.08 7.75
C ASN A 96 13.61 -2.45 8.38
N TYR A 97 13.31 -2.43 9.66
CA TYR A 97 12.88 -3.56 10.46
C TYR A 97 11.50 -3.30 11.03
N VAL A 98 10.64 -4.30 10.96
CA VAL A 98 9.28 -4.29 11.49
C VAL A 98 9.15 -5.42 12.50
N PRO A 99 9.03 -5.11 13.80
CA PRO A 99 8.80 -6.12 14.83
C PRO A 99 7.48 -6.87 14.61
N ARG A 100 7.43 -8.11 15.07
CA ARG A 100 6.21 -8.94 15.14
C ARG A 100 4.99 -8.12 15.64
N GLY A 101 3.87 -8.26 14.94
CA GLY A 101 2.59 -7.65 15.32
C GLY A 101 2.46 -6.16 15.05
N THR A 102 3.51 -5.49 14.57
CA THR A 102 3.45 -4.07 14.22
C THR A 102 2.51 -3.85 13.03
N VAL A 103 1.47 -3.02 13.23
CA VAL A 103 0.52 -2.68 12.18
C VAL A 103 1.13 -1.65 11.25
N HIS A 104 1.27 -1.98 9.98
CA HIS A 104 1.92 -1.15 8.99
C HIS A 104 1.36 -1.34 7.58
N ARG A 105 1.74 -0.46 6.67
CA ARG A 105 1.48 -0.58 5.23
C ARG A 105 2.65 -0.05 4.41
N GLN A 106 2.71 -0.46 3.15
CA GLN A 106 3.68 -0.02 2.15
C GLN A 106 2.93 0.51 0.92
N GLN A 107 3.40 1.60 0.35
CA GLN A 107 2.81 2.24 -0.82
C GLN A 107 3.90 2.77 -1.75
N ASN A 108 3.69 2.65 -3.05
CA ASN A 108 4.48 3.36 -4.03
C ASN A 108 3.68 4.58 -4.50
N LEU A 109 3.99 5.75 -3.95
CA LEU A 109 3.34 7.01 -4.27
C LEU A 109 4.02 7.77 -5.43
N THR A 110 4.96 7.10 -6.12
CA THR A 110 5.69 7.67 -7.26
C THR A 110 5.11 7.21 -8.61
N ASP A 111 5.60 7.77 -9.70
CA ASP A 111 5.25 7.42 -11.08
C ASP A 111 6.16 6.33 -11.68
N LYS A 112 7.09 5.77 -10.88
CA LYS A 112 8.04 4.73 -11.28
C LYS A 112 7.84 3.47 -10.45
N PRO A 113 8.17 2.28 -10.98
CA PRO A 113 8.18 1.06 -10.18
C PRO A 113 9.17 1.16 -9.01
N ALA A 114 8.84 0.53 -7.89
CA ALA A 114 9.75 0.31 -6.79
C ALA A 114 9.98 -1.20 -6.60
N ARG A 115 11.19 -1.60 -6.23
CA ARG A 115 11.54 -3.00 -5.97
C ARG A 115 12.32 -3.11 -4.67
N TYR A 116 11.95 -4.08 -3.84
CA TYR A 116 12.63 -4.37 -2.59
C TYR A 116 12.75 -5.88 -2.34
N ILE A 117 13.72 -6.25 -1.51
CA ILE A 117 13.83 -7.57 -0.92
C ILE A 117 13.13 -7.53 0.42
N GLU A 118 12.32 -8.55 0.69
CA GLU A 118 11.66 -8.75 1.96
C GLU A 118 12.07 -10.10 2.54
N MET A 119 12.48 -10.10 3.78
CA MET A 119 12.73 -11.30 4.57
C MET A 119 11.81 -11.29 5.78
N ARG A 120 11.22 -12.43 6.10
CA ARG A 120 10.33 -12.58 7.27
C ARG A 120 10.65 -13.87 8.01
N ILE A 121 10.61 -13.79 9.35
CA ILE A 121 10.51 -14.97 10.22
C ILE A 121 9.07 -15.00 10.71
N PHE A 122 8.37 -16.12 10.56
CA PHE A 122 6.96 -16.24 10.90
C PHE A 122 6.61 -17.60 11.46
N ASP A 123 5.53 -17.66 12.22
CA ASP A 123 5.01 -18.91 12.79
C ASP A 123 4.46 -19.80 11.66
N LYS A 124 4.89 -21.05 11.60
CA LYS A 124 4.62 -21.98 10.50
C LYS A 124 3.12 -22.19 10.23
N ASP A 125 2.32 -22.28 11.27
CA ASP A 125 0.88 -22.59 11.18
C ASP A 125 -0.01 -21.34 11.28
N LYS A 126 0.56 -20.14 11.08
CA LYS A 126 -0.17 -18.88 11.08
C LYS A 126 -0.31 -18.31 9.69
N PRO A 127 -1.36 -17.53 9.40
CA PRO A 127 -1.45 -16.74 8.17
C PRO A 127 -0.23 -15.83 8.03
N ALA A 128 0.31 -15.72 6.82
CA ALA A 128 1.50 -14.89 6.55
C ALA A 128 1.28 -13.40 6.87
N SER A 129 0.04 -12.95 6.83
CA SER A 129 -0.37 -11.60 7.22
C SER A 129 -1.82 -11.59 7.67
N GLU A 130 -2.15 -10.63 8.52
CA GLU A 130 -3.50 -10.37 9.02
C GLU A 130 -3.87 -8.93 8.72
N GLN A 131 -4.97 -8.71 7.99
CA GLN A 131 -5.48 -7.37 7.68
C GLN A 131 -6.01 -6.71 8.96
N VAL A 132 -5.77 -5.41 9.09
CA VAL A 132 -6.26 -4.61 10.20
C VAL A 132 -7.09 -3.47 9.63
N ASN A 133 -8.37 -3.44 10.01
CA ASN A 133 -9.27 -2.35 9.59
C ASN A 133 -8.81 -1.01 10.20
N ASP A 134 -9.10 0.06 9.48
CA ASP A 134 -8.83 1.44 9.90
C ASP A 134 -9.64 1.84 11.13
#